data_0b7e4b070f060b0a7740b61e8d20a16c
#
_entry.id   0b7e4b070f060b0a7740b61e8d20a16c
#
_cell.length_a   1.000
_cell.length_b   1.000
_cell.length_c   1.000
_cell.angle_alpha   90.00
_cell.angle_beta   90.00
_cell.angle_gamma   90.00
#
_symmetry.space_group_name_H-M   'P 1'
#
loop_
_entity.id
_entity.type
_entity.pdbx_description
1 polymer ?
#
loop_
_entity_poly.entity_id
_entity_poly.type
_entity_poly.pdbx_seq_one_letter_code
_entity_poly.pdbx_strand_id
1 'polypeptide(L)'
;MAVGDENVDIDRALALHKMIRLLTATMHHGGYLNFMGNEFGHPEWIDFPREQNNWSYKYARRQWNLADDTVLKYHFLRDFDRAMTDLLKLLKEPTGNVTANDNDHVICYGRGDYVLAYNFHPTKSYSDYGFDVAAGDFVVVLSTDDKTFGGFGHIDTNIVYPSDGQLKLYLPARTAVVLRRVNATIDS
;
A
#
# COMPACT_ATOMS: atom_id res chain seq x y z
N MET A 1 -6.48 11.97 -15.64
CA MET A 1 -6.34 10.57 -15.19
C MET A 1 -7.73 9.89 -15.22
N ALA A 2 -8.29 9.67 -16.41
CA ALA A 2 -9.52 8.87 -16.52
C ALA A 2 -9.22 7.38 -16.30
N VAL A 3 -10.20 6.62 -15.80
CA VAL A 3 -10.03 5.17 -15.53
C VAL A 3 -9.66 4.41 -16.81
N GLY A 4 -10.21 4.80 -17.96
CA GLY A 4 -9.90 4.19 -19.26
C GLY A 4 -8.57 4.63 -19.90
N ASP A 5 -7.82 5.54 -19.28
CA ASP A 5 -6.53 5.99 -19.81
C ASP A 5 -5.46 4.93 -19.56
N GLU A 6 -4.97 4.30 -20.61
CA GLU A 6 -3.82 3.39 -20.55
C GLU A 6 -2.53 4.21 -20.59
N ASN A 7 -2.07 4.66 -19.43
CA ASN A 7 -0.84 5.42 -19.28
C ASN A 7 0.07 4.76 -18.23
N VAL A 8 1.15 4.17 -18.73
CA VAL A 8 2.12 3.42 -17.90
C VAL A 8 2.75 4.28 -16.81
N ASP A 9 2.98 5.57 -17.04
CA ASP A 9 3.60 6.44 -16.04
C ASP A 9 2.60 6.80 -14.93
N ILE A 10 1.33 6.97 -15.27
CA ILE A 10 0.25 7.17 -14.29
C ILE A 10 0.07 5.91 -13.45
N ASP A 11 0.00 4.73 -14.07
CA ASP A 11 -0.18 3.46 -13.36
C ASP A 11 1.00 3.17 -12.42
N ARG A 12 2.23 3.47 -12.87
CA ARG A 12 3.44 3.42 -12.02
C ARG A 12 3.37 4.38 -10.85
N ALA A 13 2.93 5.62 -11.09
CA ALA A 13 2.79 6.63 -10.04
C ALA A 13 1.76 6.20 -9.00
N LEU A 14 0.61 5.68 -9.42
CA LEU A 14 -0.43 5.15 -8.52
C LEU A 14 0.08 3.98 -7.68
N ALA A 15 0.81 3.04 -8.30
CA ALA A 15 1.40 1.90 -7.58
C ALA A 15 2.38 2.37 -6.51
N LEU A 16 3.35 3.21 -6.87
CA LEU A 16 4.36 3.74 -5.95
C LEU A 16 3.74 4.63 -4.86
N HIS A 17 2.75 5.44 -5.19
CA HIS A 17 2.05 6.27 -4.22
C HIS A 17 1.43 5.42 -3.10
N LYS A 18 0.71 4.35 -3.44
CA LYS A 18 0.14 3.42 -2.47
C LYS A 18 1.21 2.75 -1.62
N MET A 19 2.29 2.26 -2.25
CA MET A 19 3.38 1.57 -1.56
C MET A 19 4.12 2.49 -0.58
N ILE A 20 4.49 3.70 -1.00
CA ILE A 20 5.22 4.67 -0.17
C ILE A 20 4.35 5.08 1.03
N ARG A 21 3.06 5.32 0.82
CA ARG A 21 2.14 5.66 1.91
C ARG A 21 2.02 4.53 2.92
N LEU A 22 1.81 3.31 2.46
CA LEU A 22 1.73 2.13 3.32
C LEU A 22 3.02 1.94 4.11
N LEU A 23 4.19 2.02 3.45
CA LEU A 23 5.49 1.90 4.10
C LEU A 23 5.68 2.97 5.17
N THR A 24 5.42 4.24 4.83
CA THR A 24 5.57 5.36 5.77
C THR A 24 4.65 5.21 6.99
N ALA A 25 3.42 4.74 6.77
CA ALA A 25 2.44 4.57 7.85
C ALA A 25 2.74 3.38 8.78
N THR A 26 3.48 2.37 8.30
CA THR A 26 3.60 1.08 9.01
C THR A 26 5.00 0.73 9.49
N MET A 27 6.06 1.42 9.01
CA MET A 27 7.44 1.01 9.28
C MET A 27 7.96 1.41 10.67
N HIS A 28 7.37 2.40 11.31
CA HIS A 28 7.87 2.94 12.60
C HIS A 28 6.80 2.93 13.71
N HIS A 29 7.22 3.24 14.94
CA HIS A 29 6.36 3.29 16.13
C HIS A 29 5.55 4.59 16.29
N GLY A 30 5.86 5.62 15.53
CA GLY A 30 5.23 6.93 15.64
C GLY A 30 3.89 7.00 14.92
N GLY A 31 3.20 8.12 15.11
CA GLY A 31 1.98 8.42 14.37
C GLY A 31 2.26 8.71 12.89
N TYR A 32 1.28 8.47 12.06
CA TYR A 32 1.30 8.82 10.64
C TYR A 32 0.63 10.18 10.43
N LEU A 33 1.40 11.15 9.96
CA LEU A 33 0.87 12.46 9.58
C LEU A 33 0.65 12.51 8.09
N ASN A 34 -0.61 12.64 7.68
CA ASN A 34 -0.99 12.83 6.29
C ASN A 34 -1.31 14.30 6.03
N PHE A 35 -0.75 14.85 4.96
CA PHE A 35 -1.12 16.19 4.50
C PHE A 35 -2.36 16.10 3.61
N MET A 36 -3.33 17.00 3.82
CA MET A 36 -4.61 17.01 3.10
C MET A 36 -4.43 16.97 1.58
N GLY A 37 -5.09 16.02 0.93
CA GLY A 37 -5.02 15.75 -0.51
C GLY A 37 -4.07 14.62 -0.89
N ASN A 38 -3.11 14.24 -0.03
CA ASN A 38 -2.25 13.09 -0.32
C ASN A 38 -3.03 11.77 -0.36
N GLU A 39 -4.12 11.67 0.40
CA GLU A 39 -4.97 10.48 0.47
C GLU A 39 -5.56 10.08 -0.87
N PHE A 40 -5.71 11.02 -1.80
CA PHE A 40 -6.18 10.74 -3.16
C PHE A 40 -5.25 11.26 -4.26
N GLY A 41 -4.04 11.72 -3.89
CA GLY A 41 -3.04 12.19 -4.86
C GLY A 41 -3.46 13.47 -5.56
N HIS A 42 -3.93 14.49 -4.81
CA HIS A 42 -4.37 15.77 -5.36
C HIS A 42 -3.33 16.38 -6.31
N PRO A 43 -3.69 16.75 -7.55
CA PRO A 43 -2.72 17.07 -8.59
C PRO A 43 -2.12 18.48 -8.48
N GLU A 44 -2.73 19.36 -7.69
CA GLU A 44 -2.25 20.73 -7.56
C GLU A 44 -1.38 20.90 -6.30
N TRP A 45 -0.33 21.72 -6.44
CA TRP A 45 0.44 22.18 -5.30
C TRP A 45 -0.44 23.00 -4.35
N ILE A 46 0.01 23.21 -3.12
CA ILE A 46 -0.69 24.04 -2.15
C ILE A 46 -0.01 25.38 -2.02
N ASP A 47 -0.81 26.47 -2.05
CA ASP A 47 -0.36 27.82 -1.75
C ASP A 47 -1.39 28.50 -0.85
N PHE A 48 -1.00 28.68 0.42
CA PHE A 48 -1.86 29.36 1.38
C PHE A 48 -1.92 30.87 1.10
N PRO A 49 -3.04 31.54 1.48
CA PRO A 49 -3.18 32.98 1.35
C PRO A 49 -2.02 33.73 2.00
N ARG A 50 -1.37 34.61 1.25
CA ARG A 50 -0.24 35.46 1.68
C ARG A 50 -0.18 36.69 0.80
N GLU A 51 0.58 37.70 1.20
CA GLU A 51 0.69 38.96 0.48
C GLU A 51 1.13 38.76 -0.98
N GLN A 52 2.12 37.87 -1.24
CA GLN A 52 2.68 37.61 -2.56
C GLN A 52 1.68 37.00 -3.56
N ASN A 53 0.60 36.39 -3.08
CA ASN A 53 -0.47 35.85 -3.93
C ASN A 53 -1.81 36.60 -3.76
N ASN A 54 -1.77 37.88 -3.29
CA ASN A 54 -2.92 38.72 -3.02
C ASN A 54 -3.98 38.03 -2.13
N TRP A 55 -3.53 37.28 -1.12
CA TRP A 55 -4.38 36.54 -0.19
C TRP A 55 -5.34 35.57 -0.89
N SER A 56 -4.91 34.98 -2.00
CA SER A 56 -5.72 34.06 -2.81
C SER A 56 -5.89 32.70 -2.14
N TYR A 57 -7.13 32.18 -2.11
CA TYR A 57 -7.47 30.84 -1.68
C TYR A 57 -7.48 29.82 -2.83
N LYS A 58 -7.15 30.22 -4.06
CA LYS A 58 -7.28 29.36 -5.24
C LYS A 58 -6.61 27.99 -5.07
N TYR A 59 -5.39 27.95 -4.55
CA TYR A 59 -4.61 26.74 -4.34
C TYR A 59 -4.55 26.27 -2.87
N ALA A 60 -5.27 26.94 -1.97
CA ALA A 60 -5.32 26.53 -0.56
C ALA A 60 -6.33 25.42 -0.30
N ARG A 61 -7.37 25.32 -1.12
CA ARG A 61 -8.42 24.30 -1.00
C ARG A 61 -8.11 23.07 -1.84
N ARG A 62 -8.60 21.91 -1.38
CA ARG A 62 -8.49 20.65 -2.11
C ARG A 62 -9.74 20.40 -2.95
N GLN A 63 -9.54 19.78 -4.11
CA GLN A 63 -10.63 19.42 -5.04
C GLN A 63 -11.13 18.01 -4.72
N TRP A 64 -11.88 17.86 -3.64
CA TRP A 64 -12.42 16.58 -3.17
C TRP A 64 -13.28 15.87 -4.20
N ASN A 65 -13.96 16.63 -5.05
CA ASN A 65 -14.75 16.10 -6.17
C ASN A 65 -13.92 15.19 -7.10
N LEU A 66 -12.61 15.37 -7.20
CA LEU A 66 -11.75 14.47 -7.99
C LEU A 66 -11.69 13.07 -7.38
N ALA A 67 -11.70 12.99 -6.05
CA ALA A 67 -11.70 11.71 -5.34
C ALA A 67 -13.07 11.02 -5.37
N ASP A 68 -14.16 11.79 -5.51
CA ASP A 68 -15.52 11.26 -5.54
C ASP A 68 -15.95 10.83 -6.96
N ASP A 69 -15.26 11.29 -7.98
CA ASP A 69 -15.56 10.97 -9.37
C ASP A 69 -14.99 9.58 -9.75
N THR A 70 -15.90 8.62 -9.95
CA THR A 70 -15.55 7.23 -10.27
C THR A 70 -15.00 7.02 -11.68
N VAL A 71 -15.09 8.02 -12.57
CA VAL A 71 -14.43 7.95 -13.89
C VAL A 71 -12.96 8.42 -13.85
N LEU A 72 -12.50 8.92 -12.71
CA LEU A 72 -11.14 9.38 -12.49
C LEU A 72 -10.37 8.42 -11.55
N LYS A 73 -9.11 8.16 -11.85
CA LYS A 73 -8.26 7.23 -11.07
C LYS A 73 -7.97 7.70 -9.62
N TYR A 74 -8.34 8.93 -9.25
CA TYR A 74 -8.14 9.45 -7.89
C TYR A 74 -8.93 8.67 -6.82
N HIS A 75 -10.11 8.13 -7.17
CA HIS A 75 -10.91 7.32 -6.25
C HIS A 75 -10.18 6.04 -5.80
N PHE A 76 -9.35 5.44 -6.66
CA PHE A 76 -8.53 4.27 -6.30
C PHE A 76 -7.58 4.57 -5.15
N LEU A 77 -6.95 5.75 -5.16
CA LEU A 77 -6.05 6.18 -4.08
C LEU A 77 -6.81 6.46 -2.79
N ARG A 78 -7.97 7.14 -2.88
CA ARG A 78 -8.87 7.38 -1.73
C ARG A 78 -9.33 6.06 -1.10
N ASP A 79 -9.74 5.10 -1.92
CA ASP A 79 -10.26 3.82 -1.43
C ASP A 79 -9.13 2.98 -0.81
N PHE A 80 -7.94 3.03 -1.39
CA PHE A 80 -6.75 2.44 -0.77
C PHE A 80 -6.38 3.12 0.55
N ASP A 81 -6.42 4.44 0.62
CA ASP A 81 -6.15 5.18 1.85
C ASP A 81 -7.09 4.78 2.99
N ARG A 82 -8.38 4.61 2.69
CA ARG A 82 -9.37 4.14 3.64
C ARG A 82 -9.02 2.73 4.15
N ALA A 83 -8.75 1.80 3.23
CA ALA A 83 -8.39 0.42 3.59
C ALA A 83 -7.09 0.37 4.41
N MET A 84 -6.08 1.16 4.04
CA MET A 84 -4.83 1.31 4.78
C MET A 84 -5.08 1.86 6.19
N THR A 85 -5.89 2.91 6.32
CA THR A 85 -6.22 3.52 7.61
C THR A 85 -6.96 2.56 8.53
N ASP A 86 -7.87 1.75 7.99
CA ASP A 86 -8.56 0.70 8.74
C ASP A 86 -7.60 -0.41 9.19
N LEU A 87 -6.66 -0.81 8.34
CA LEU A 87 -5.60 -1.74 8.70
C LEU A 87 -4.72 -1.19 9.84
N LEU A 88 -4.33 0.09 9.80
CA LEU A 88 -3.49 0.71 10.83
C LEU A 88 -4.06 0.59 12.24
N LYS A 89 -5.38 0.58 12.39
CA LYS A 89 -6.08 0.39 13.68
C LYS A 89 -5.87 -1.00 14.26
N LEU A 90 -5.52 -1.97 13.43
CA LEU A 90 -5.33 -3.38 13.79
C LEU A 90 -3.86 -3.75 14.01
N LEU A 91 -2.94 -2.97 13.43
CA LEU A 91 -1.51 -3.24 13.52
C LEU A 91 -1.00 -2.95 14.93
N LYS A 92 -0.24 -3.91 15.46
CA LYS A 92 0.52 -3.76 16.71
C LYS A 92 1.90 -3.14 16.43
N GLU A 93 2.69 -3.01 17.49
CA GLU A 93 4.08 -2.58 17.36
C GLU A 93 4.87 -3.46 16.38
N PRO A 94 5.86 -2.90 15.67
CA PRO A 94 6.75 -3.68 14.83
C PRO A 94 7.37 -4.85 15.60
N THR A 95 7.39 -6.02 14.99
CA THR A 95 7.93 -7.25 15.57
C THR A 95 9.03 -7.80 14.69
N GLY A 96 10.14 -8.16 15.32
CA GLY A 96 11.29 -8.70 14.59
C GLY A 96 12.10 -7.65 13.83
N ASN A 97 12.98 -8.13 12.97
CA ASN A 97 13.86 -7.29 12.18
C ASN A 97 13.22 -6.94 10.83
N VAL A 98 13.55 -5.75 10.33
CA VAL A 98 13.28 -5.40 8.94
C VAL A 98 14.29 -6.14 8.05
N THR A 99 13.79 -6.92 7.11
CA THR A 99 14.62 -7.51 6.06
C THR A 99 14.56 -6.59 4.84
N ALA A 100 15.70 -6.05 4.45
CA ALA A 100 15.85 -5.25 3.24
C ALA A 100 16.88 -5.89 2.32
N ASN A 101 16.52 -6.15 1.09
CA ASN A 101 17.41 -6.65 0.05
C ASN A 101 17.53 -5.60 -1.06
N ASP A 102 18.64 -4.88 -1.06
CA ASP A 102 18.88 -3.78 -1.99
C ASP A 102 19.02 -4.28 -3.45
N ASN A 103 19.56 -5.48 -3.66
CA ASN A 103 19.72 -6.04 -5.01
C ASN A 103 18.38 -6.42 -5.64
N ASP A 104 17.45 -6.90 -4.81
CA ASP A 104 16.11 -7.29 -5.25
C ASP A 104 15.10 -6.14 -5.11
N HIS A 105 15.45 -5.06 -4.44
CA HIS A 105 14.58 -3.93 -4.10
C HIS A 105 13.35 -4.38 -3.27
N VAL A 106 13.55 -5.32 -2.36
CA VAL A 106 12.48 -5.93 -1.56
C VAL A 106 12.67 -5.55 -0.09
N ILE A 107 11.57 -5.19 0.56
CA ILE A 107 11.51 -4.93 2.00
C ILE A 107 10.43 -5.83 2.60
N CYS A 108 10.71 -6.45 3.75
CA CYS A 108 9.74 -7.22 4.51
C CYS A 108 9.93 -7.01 6.01
N TYR A 109 8.84 -6.92 6.75
CA TYR A 109 8.84 -6.82 8.22
C TYR A 109 7.51 -7.28 8.83
N GLY A 110 7.54 -7.57 10.12
CA GLY A 110 6.39 -8.00 10.90
C GLY A 110 5.77 -6.90 11.76
N ARG A 111 4.47 -6.96 11.96
CA ARG A 111 3.68 -6.14 12.91
C ARG A 111 2.69 -7.05 13.66
N GLY A 112 3.11 -7.65 14.78
CA GLY A 112 2.33 -8.66 15.49
C GLY A 112 2.07 -9.89 14.60
N ASP A 113 0.81 -10.19 14.31
CA ASP A 113 0.44 -11.30 13.42
C ASP A 113 0.43 -10.92 11.92
N TYR A 114 0.89 -9.73 11.59
CA TYR A 114 0.93 -9.25 10.21
C TYR A 114 2.34 -9.29 9.66
N VAL A 115 2.45 -9.63 8.38
CA VAL A 115 3.67 -9.56 7.56
C VAL A 115 3.41 -8.60 6.42
N LEU A 116 4.30 -7.63 6.26
CA LEU A 116 4.24 -6.64 5.19
C LEU A 116 5.43 -6.86 4.27
N ALA A 117 5.17 -7.10 2.99
CA ALA A 117 6.19 -7.33 1.97
C ALA A 117 6.02 -6.35 0.81
N TYR A 118 7.14 -5.78 0.36
CA TYR A 118 7.19 -4.74 -0.67
C TYR A 118 8.20 -5.13 -1.73
N ASN A 119 7.82 -5.05 -2.99
CA ASN A 119 8.73 -5.14 -4.13
C ASN A 119 8.77 -3.79 -4.86
N PHE A 120 9.82 -3.02 -4.65
CA PHE A 120 10.04 -1.73 -5.31
C PHE A 120 10.76 -1.87 -6.66
N HIS A 121 11.08 -3.11 -7.07
CA HIS A 121 11.77 -3.29 -8.36
C HIS A 121 10.91 -2.78 -9.52
N PRO A 122 11.49 -2.01 -10.46
CA PRO A 122 10.71 -1.36 -11.50
C PRO A 122 10.09 -2.31 -12.53
N THR A 123 10.61 -3.52 -12.68
CA THR A 123 10.17 -4.46 -13.73
C THR A 123 10.20 -5.93 -13.33
N LYS A 124 10.94 -6.30 -12.26
CA LYS A 124 11.13 -7.71 -11.89
C LYS A 124 10.08 -8.14 -10.88
N SER A 125 9.33 -9.17 -11.24
CA SER A 125 8.44 -9.91 -10.34
C SER A 125 9.12 -11.19 -9.87
N TYR A 126 8.77 -11.66 -8.69
CA TYR A 126 9.35 -12.86 -8.08
C TYR A 126 8.25 -13.91 -7.87
N SER A 127 8.47 -15.14 -8.35
CA SER A 127 7.45 -16.20 -8.30
C SER A 127 7.32 -16.81 -6.90
N ASP A 128 8.43 -16.98 -6.18
CA ASP A 128 8.49 -17.64 -4.87
C ASP A 128 9.49 -16.93 -3.95
N TYR A 129 9.26 -15.63 -3.72
CA TYR A 129 10.14 -14.88 -2.84
C TYR A 129 9.93 -15.30 -1.40
N GLY A 130 11.00 -15.81 -0.75
CA GLY A 130 10.96 -16.35 0.61
C GLY A 130 11.24 -15.30 1.67
N PHE A 131 10.42 -15.28 2.71
CA PHE A 131 10.61 -14.47 3.91
C PHE A 131 10.62 -15.37 5.14
N ASP A 132 11.57 -15.14 6.05
CA ASP A 132 11.59 -15.83 7.35
C ASP A 132 10.51 -15.24 8.25
N VAL A 133 9.51 -16.04 8.58
CA VAL A 133 8.37 -15.66 9.42
C VAL A 133 8.02 -16.82 10.38
N ALA A 134 7.20 -16.55 11.37
CA ALA A 134 6.71 -17.63 12.25
C ALA A 134 5.91 -18.65 11.44
N ALA A 135 5.97 -19.93 11.86
CA ALA A 135 5.16 -20.98 11.27
C ALA A 135 3.66 -20.70 11.46
N GLY A 136 2.86 -21.10 10.49
CA GLY A 136 1.41 -20.94 10.48
C GLY A 136 0.87 -20.62 9.10
N ASP A 137 -0.42 -20.42 9.02
CA ASP A 137 -1.12 -20.06 7.79
C ASP A 137 -1.32 -18.56 7.70
N PHE A 138 -1.16 -18.01 6.51
CA PHE A 138 -1.30 -16.58 6.25
C PHE A 138 -2.34 -16.35 5.17
N VAL A 139 -3.12 -15.25 5.32
CA VAL A 139 -4.06 -14.78 4.31
C VAL A 139 -3.77 -13.33 3.95
N VAL A 140 -3.92 -12.97 2.69
CA VAL A 140 -3.76 -11.59 2.24
C VAL A 140 -4.92 -10.76 2.77
N VAL A 141 -4.62 -9.65 3.44
CA VAL A 141 -5.61 -8.71 3.97
C VAL A 141 -5.59 -7.35 3.27
N LEU A 142 -4.49 -7.02 2.60
CA LEU A 142 -4.38 -5.83 1.77
C LEU A 142 -3.34 -6.07 0.67
N SER A 143 -3.66 -5.70 -0.57
CA SER A 143 -2.72 -5.67 -1.69
C SER A 143 -2.84 -4.34 -2.43
N THR A 144 -1.70 -3.68 -2.69
CA THR A 144 -1.70 -2.48 -3.55
C THR A 144 -2.02 -2.79 -5.01
N ASP A 145 -1.94 -4.08 -5.39
CA ASP A 145 -2.24 -4.58 -6.73
C ASP A 145 -3.72 -5.03 -6.90
N ASP A 146 -4.53 -4.88 -5.86
CA ASP A 146 -5.96 -5.20 -5.96
C ASP A 146 -6.66 -4.26 -6.96
N LYS A 147 -7.56 -4.83 -7.77
CA LYS A 147 -8.32 -4.11 -8.79
C LYS A 147 -9.21 -3.02 -8.19
N THR A 148 -9.69 -3.19 -6.96
CA THR A 148 -10.47 -2.18 -6.24
C THR A 148 -9.67 -0.91 -5.97
N PHE A 149 -8.34 -1.00 -6.00
CA PHE A 149 -7.41 0.12 -5.84
C PHE A 149 -6.69 0.47 -7.16
N GLY A 150 -7.24 0.07 -8.30
CA GLY A 150 -6.65 0.33 -9.61
C GLY A 150 -5.38 -0.48 -9.89
N GLY A 151 -5.20 -1.62 -9.23
CA GLY A 151 -4.15 -2.58 -9.53
C GLY A 151 -4.56 -3.56 -10.63
N PHE A 152 -3.64 -4.49 -10.94
CA PHE A 152 -3.84 -5.48 -12.01
C PHE A 152 -4.43 -6.80 -11.50
N GLY A 153 -4.39 -7.04 -10.18
CA GLY A 153 -4.94 -8.23 -9.54
C GLY A 153 -4.11 -9.49 -9.79
N HIS A 154 -2.79 -9.37 -9.81
CA HIS A 154 -1.89 -10.52 -9.98
C HIS A 154 -1.75 -11.38 -8.71
N ILE A 155 -2.08 -10.82 -7.53
CA ILE A 155 -2.04 -11.54 -6.26
C ILE A 155 -3.42 -12.15 -6.01
N ASP A 156 -3.44 -13.48 -5.81
CA ASP A 156 -4.66 -14.16 -5.37
C ASP A 156 -4.86 -13.93 -3.87
N THR A 157 -5.91 -13.21 -3.53
CA THR A 157 -6.28 -12.86 -2.15
C THR A 157 -7.15 -13.92 -1.48
N ASN A 158 -7.57 -14.97 -2.22
CA ASN A 158 -8.49 -15.99 -1.73
C ASN A 158 -7.80 -17.28 -1.26
N ILE A 159 -6.48 -17.35 -1.43
CA ILE A 159 -5.71 -18.54 -1.03
C ILE A 159 -5.06 -18.34 0.34
N VAL A 160 -4.79 -19.47 0.99
CA VAL A 160 -3.99 -19.54 2.21
C VAL A 160 -2.53 -19.81 1.83
N TYR A 161 -1.63 -19.05 2.38
CA TYR A 161 -0.17 -19.18 2.21
C TYR A 161 0.40 -19.87 3.44
N PRO A 162 0.75 -21.17 3.38
CA PRO A 162 1.34 -21.88 4.50
C PRO A 162 2.79 -21.46 4.71
N SER A 163 3.24 -21.45 5.96
CA SER A 163 4.63 -21.23 6.35
C SER A 163 5.06 -22.27 7.40
N ASP A 164 6.16 -22.91 7.16
CA ASP A 164 6.88 -23.80 8.10
C ASP A 164 8.06 -23.08 8.78
N GLY A 165 8.10 -21.76 8.71
CA GLY A 165 9.19 -20.88 9.11
C GLY A 165 9.64 -19.98 7.96
N GLN A 166 9.28 -20.33 6.72
CA GLN A 166 9.53 -19.54 5.53
C GLN A 166 8.24 -19.36 4.72
N LEU A 167 7.79 -18.12 4.61
CA LEU A 167 6.64 -17.73 3.77
C LEU A 167 7.12 -17.45 2.36
N LYS A 168 6.55 -18.11 1.36
CA LYS A 168 6.86 -17.89 -0.06
C LYS A 168 5.71 -17.23 -0.77
N LEU A 169 6.00 -16.13 -1.48
CA LEU A 169 5.00 -15.31 -2.15
C LEU A 169 5.35 -15.07 -3.62
N TYR A 170 4.31 -15.02 -4.46
CA TYR A 170 4.42 -14.27 -5.71
C TYR A 170 4.39 -12.79 -5.37
N LEU A 171 5.45 -12.07 -5.72
CA LEU A 171 5.62 -10.66 -5.40
C LEU A 171 5.83 -9.85 -6.68
N PRO A 172 4.76 -9.32 -7.29
CA PRO A 172 4.83 -8.55 -8.53
C PRO A 172 5.68 -7.28 -8.38
N ALA A 173 6.25 -6.80 -9.48
CA ALA A 173 6.95 -5.52 -9.50
C ALA A 173 6.03 -4.38 -9.05
N ARG A 174 6.56 -3.43 -8.27
CA ARG A 174 5.84 -2.27 -7.73
C ARG A 174 4.56 -2.66 -6.97
N THR A 175 4.67 -3.68 -6.13
CA THR A 175 3.54 -4.16 -5.33
C THR A 175 3.94 -4.26 -3.86
N ALA A 176 2.99 -3.94 -3.00
CA ALA A 176 3.06 -4.26 -1.57
C ALA A 176 1.87 -5.14 -1.20
N VAL A 177 2.13 -6.11 -0.33
CA VAL A 177 1.13 -7.03 0.19
C VAL A 177 1.23 -7.11 1.70
N VAL A 178 0.09 -7.14 2.36
CA VAL A 178 -0.02 -7.37 3.80
C VAL A 178 -0.76 -8.68 4.02
N LEU A 179 -0.11 -9.57 4.74
CA LEU A 179 -0.69 -10.84 5.14
C LEU A 179 -0.93 -10.85 6.64
N ARG A 180 -1.96 -11.56 7.06
CA ARG A 180 -2.23 -11.82 8.47
C ARG A 180 -2.12 -13.31 8.73
N ARG A 181 -1.41 -13.67 9.81
CA ARG A 181 -1.39 -15.04 10.31
C ARG A 181 -2.78 -15.40 10.85
N VAL A 182 -3.33 -16.48 10.37
CA VAL A 182 -4.55 -17.09 10.92
C VAL A 182 -4.14 -18.21 11.85
N ASN A 183 -4.69 -18.23 13.06
CA ASN A 183 -4.51 -19.35 13.96
C ASN A 183 -5.23 -20.53 13.32
N ALA A 184 -4.55 -21.68 13.21
CA ALA A 184 -5.23 -22.91 12.87
C ALA A 184 -6.38 -23.09 13.88
N THR A 185 -7.61 -23.09 13.39
CA THR A 185 -8.74 -23.51 14.20
C THR A 185 -8.46 -24.94 14.57
N ILE A 186 -8.09 -25.20 15.83
CA ILE A 186 -8.07 -26.56 16.35
C ILE A 186 -9.56 -26.92 16.44
N ASP A 187 -10.07 -27.56 15.39
CA ASP A 187 -11.35 -28.25 15.47
C ASP A 187 -11.19 -29.36 16.50
N SER A 188 -11.73 -29.13 17.68
CA SER A 188 -11.86 -30.08 18.78
C SER A 188 -13.20 -30.77 18.73
#